data_adc87d1a0feeb7c227ad53de16c3961d
#
_entry.id   adc87d1a0feeb7c227ad53de16c3961d
#
_cell.length_a   1.000
_cell.length_b   1.000
_cell.length_c   1.000
_cell.angle_alpha   90.00
_cell.angle_beta   90.00
_cell.angle_gamma   90.00
#
_symmetry.space_group_name_H-M   'P 1'
#
loop_
_entity.id
_entity.type
_entity.pdbx_description
1 polymer ?
#
loop_
_entity_poly.entity_id
_entity_poly.type
_entity_poly.pdbx_seq_one_letter_code
_entity_poly.pdbx_strand_id
1 'polypeptide(L)'
;MDADLQDPPELIPEMIQEWEKGYDDVYATRKTRDGETWLKKFTSTMYYKTLQKFTKIPIQKDTGDFRLLDKRCVQAMCKLRETGRCSKSIFSWIGYNKKAIYFDRDKRIAGVTKWNYKKLIDLAIDGITSLSISPLRWPIYISCLLYTSPSP
;
A
#
# COMPACT_ATOMS: atom_id res chain seq x y z
N MET A 1 13.19 -2.56 -6.76
CA MET A 1 13.94 -3.66 -6.12
C MET A 1 14.76 -3.07 -5.00
N ASP A 2 14.60 -3.61 -3.80
CA ASP A 2 15.36 -3.15 -2.64
C ASP A 2 16.79 -3.73 -2.63
N ALA A 3 17.72 -3.00 -2.03
CA ALA A 3 19.14 -3.41 -1.97
C ALA A 3 19.41 -4.52 -0.95
N ASP A 4 18.39 -5.00 -0.23
CA ASP A 4 18.53 -6.02 0.81
C ASP A 4 18.49 -7.47 0.28
N LEU A 5 18.49 -7.65 -1.05
CA LEU A 5 18.48 -8.94 -1.75
C LEU A 5 17.34 -9.89 -1.33
N GLN A 6 16.25 -9.36 -0.81
CA GLN A 6 15.08 -10.16 -0.44
C GLN A 6 14.12 -10.41 -1.62
N ASP A 7 14.29 -9.66 -2.70
CA ASP A 7 13.48 -9.80 -3.91
C ASP A 7 14.31 -10.54 -4.96
N PRO A 8 13.94 -11.78 -5.34
CA PRO A 8 14.74 -12.61 -6.24
C PRO A 8 14.75 -12.03 -7.67
N PRO A 9 15.93 -11.74 -8.25
CA PRO A 9 16.02 -11.21 -9.61
C PRO A 9 15.57 -12.22 -10.67
N GLU A 10 15.50 -13.50 -10.34
CA GLU A 10 15.04 -14.59 -11.19
C GLU A 10 13.58 -14.42 -11.63
N LEU A 11 12.79 -13.58 -10.93
CA LEU A 11 11.40 -13.26 -11.32
C LEU A 11 11.33 -12.27 -12.50
N ILE A 12 12.40 -11.56 -12.81
CA ILE A 12 12.38 -10.53 -13.87
C ILE A 12 11.99 -11.11 -15.23
N PRO A 13 12.51 -12.25 -15.70
CA PRO A 13 12.08 -12.85 -16.95
C PRO A 13 10.60 -13.20 -16.98
N GLU A 14 10.02 -13.70 -15.87
CA GLU A 14 8.60 -13.99 -15.77
C GLU A 14 7.76 -12.71 -15.80
N MET A 15 8.22 -11.64 -15.13
CA MET A 15 7.58 -10.32 -15.19
C MET A 15 7.53 -9.76 -16.60
N ILE A 16 8.61 -9.92 -17.37
CA ILE A 16 8.68 -9.48 -18.78
C ILE A 16 7.69 -10.25 -19.62
N GLN A 17 7.59 -11.58 -19.46
CA GLN A 17 6.63 -12.40 -20.20
C GLN A 17 5.17 -11.97 -19.92
N GLU A 18 4.85 -11.67 -18.67
CA GLU A 18 3.50 -11.18 -18.34
C GLU A 18 3.25 -9.76 -18.90
N TRP A 19 4.26 -8.90 -18.89
CA TRP A 19 4.16 -7.58 -19.51
C TRP A 19 3.94 -7.68 -21.04
N GLU A 20 4.62 -8.60 -21.74
CA GLU A 20 4.42 -8.87 -23.16
C GLU A 20 3.02 -9.36 -23.49
N LYS A 21 2.32 -10.01 -22.54
CA LYS A 21 0.90 -10.40 -22.66
C LYS A 21 -0.08 -9.23 -22.55
N GLY A 22 0.42 -8.01 -22.28
CA GLY A 22 -0.36 -6.78 -22.24
C GLY A 22 -0.73 -6.31 -20.82
N TYR A 23 -0.07 -6.81 -19.78
CA TYR A 23 -0.21 -6.26 -18.44
C TYR A 23 0.70 -5.02 -18.28
N ASP A 24 0.14 -3.96 -17.71
CA ASP A 24 0.82 -2.68 -17.54
C ASP A 24 1.60 -2.57 -16.22
N ASP A 25 1.18 -3.31 -15.19
CA ASP A 25 1.78 -3.35 -13.85
C ASP A 25 1.91 -4.81 -13.40
N VAL A 26 3.09 -5.37 -13.50
CA VAL A 26 3.41 -6.72 -13.03
C VAL A 26 4.14 -6.61 -11.71
N TYR A 27 3.56 -7.12 -10.62
CA TYR A 27 4.10 -6.97 -9.28
C TYR A 27 4.28 -8.29 -8.55
N ALA A 28 5.32 -8.33 -7.74
CA ALA A 28 5.63 -9.49 -6.92
C ALA A 28 4.83 -9.48 -5.61
N THR A 29 4.15 -10.59 -5.32
CA THR A 29 3.36 -10.81 -4.11
C THR A 29 3.92 -12.00 -3.33
N ARG A 30 4.06 -11.85 -2.03
CA ARG A 30 4.53 -12.94 -1.17
C ARG A 30 3.43 -13.97 -0.98
N LYS A 31 3.76 -15.27 -1.15
CA LYS A 31 2.84 -16.38 -0.89
C LYS A 31 2.53 -16.52 0.59
N THR A 32 3.55 -16.44 1.44
CA THR A 32 3.43 -16.67 2.88
C THR A 32 4.05 -15.54 3.70
N ARG A 33 3.51 -15.31 4.88
CA ARG A 33 4.05 -14.42 5.91
C ARG A 33 4.60 -15.24 7.07
N ASP A 34 5.55 -16.12 6.78
CA ASP A 34 6.17 -16.93 7.82
C ASP A 34 7.07 -16.06 8.71
N GLY A 35 6.97 -16.28 10.03
CA GLY A 35 7.73 -15.53 11.02
C GLY A 35 7.11 -14.23 11.54
N GLU A 36 5.92 -13.83 11.08
CA GLU A 36 5.22 -12.67 11.67
C GLU A 36 4.35 -13.07 12.87
N THR A 37 4.44 -12.31 13.95
CA THR A 37 3.61 -12.48 15.16
C THR A 37 2.12 -12.30 14.81
N TRP A 38 1.25 -13.12 15.41
CA TRP A 38 -0.21 -13.07 15.22
C TRP A 38 -0.77 -11.64 15.40
N LEU A 39 -0.30 -10.90 16.41
CA LEU A 39 -0.70 -9.52 16.66
C LEU A 39 -0.39 -8.60 15.47
N LYS A 40 0.77 -8.78 14.84
CA LYS A 40 1.20 -8.01 13.68
C LYS A 40 0.36 -8.31 12.43
N LYS A 41 0.00 -9.57 12.23
CA LYS A 41 -0.92 -9.99 11.16
C LYS A 41 -2.32 -9.39 11.37
N PHE A 42 -2.82 -9.40 12.61
CA PHE A 42 -4.12 -8.85 12.96
C PHE A 42 -4.19 -7.32 12.75
N THR A 43 -3.23 -6.57 13.30
CA THR A 43 -3.17 -5.11 13.14
C THR A 43 -3.03 -4.69 11.69
N SER A 44 -2.19 -5.38 10.92
CA SER A 44 -2.04 -5.15 9.47
C SER A 44 -3.35 -5.40 8.73
N THR A 45 -4.03 -6.52 9.01
CA THR A 45 -5.31 -6.85 8.37
C THR A 45 -6.39 -5.81 8.72
N MET A 46 -6.46 -5.39 9.97
CA MET A 46 -7.40 -4.35 10.42
C MET A 46 -7.12 -3.02 9.73
N TYR A 47 -5.85 -2.62 9.62
CA TYR A 47 -5.43 -1.43 8.89
C TYR A 47 -5.90 -1.45 7.43
N TYR A 48 -5.61 -2.52 6.67
CA TYR A 48 -6.02 -2.61 5.27
C TYR A 48 -7.54 -2.65 5.10
N LYS A 49 -8.27 -3.31 5.99
CA LYS A 49 -9.76 -3.30 5.97
C LYS A 49 -10.30 -1.90 6.19
N THR A 50 -9.76 -1.18 7.16
CA THR A 50 -10.15 0.20 7.47
C THR A 50 -9.86 1.12 6.28
N LEU A 51 -8.65 1.01 5.73
CA LEU A 51 -8.24 1.81 4.58
C LEU A 51 -9.14 1.56 3.36
N GLN A 52 -9.44 0.30 3.04
CA GLN A 52 -10.38 -0.06 1.95
C GLN A 52 -11.78 0.49 2.18
N LYS A 53 -12.27 0.47 3.43
CA LYS A 53 -13.59 1.01 3.76
C LYS A 53 -13.68 2.53 3.56
N PHE A 54 -12.61 3.26 3.88
CA PHE A 54 -12.59 4.71 3.74
C PHE A 54 -12.24 5.20 2.33
N THR A 55 -11.39 4.48 1.62
CA THR A 55 -10.87 4.93 0.30
C THR A 55 -11.65 4.37 -0.88
N LYS A 56 -12.41 3.28 -0.69
CA LYS A 56 -13.07 2.51 -1.77
C LYS A 56 -12.10 2.03 -2.88
N ILE A 57 -10.80 2.13 -2.66
CA ILE A 57 -9.76 1.70 -3.59
C ILE A 57 -9.31 0.29 -3.21
N PRO A 58 -9.28 -0.67 -4.14
CA PRO A 58 -8.79 -2.03 -3.87
C PRO A 58 -7.26 -2.00 -3.68
N ILE A 59 -6.81 -1.77 -2.44
CA ILE A 59 -5.40 -1.73 -2.12
C ILE A 59 -4.87 -3.16 -2.06
N GLN A 60 -3.80 -3.40 -2.79
CA GLN A 60 -3.13 -4.69 -2.84
C GLN A 60 -2.45 -4.99 -1.51
N LYS A 61 -2.82 -6.13 -0.91
CA LYS A 61 -2.19 -6.64 0.32
C LYS A 61 -0.94 -7.42 -0.06
N ASP A 62 0.02 -7.44 0.87
CA ASP A 62 1.22 -8.30 0.78
C ASP A 62 2.14 -8.05 -0.43
N THR A 63 1.97 -6.91 -1.10
CA THR A 63 2.82 -6.50 -2.20
C THR A 63 4.01 -5.69 -1.71
N GLY A 64 5.19 -6.02 -2.23
CA GLY A 64 6.39 -5.19 -2.14
C GLY A 64 6.41 -4.08 -3.19
N ASP A 65 7.50 -3.32 -3.21
CA ASP A 65 7.77 -2.33 -4.25
C ASP A 65 8.50 -2.94 -5.47
N PHE A 66 8.70 -4.30 -5.45
CA PHE A 66 9.27 -5.04 -6.56
C PHE A 66 8.22 -5.26 -7.64
N ARG A 67 8.32 -4.46 -8.71
CA ARG A 67 7.37 -4.47 -9.83
C ARG A 67 7.97 -4.01 -11.13
N LEU A 68 7.40 -4.47 -12.23
CA LEU A 68 7.67 -4.02 -13.59
C LEU A 68 6.50 -3.15 -14.05
N LEU A 69 6.79 -1.91 -14.43
CA LEU A 69 5.80 -0.94 -14.87
C LEU A 69 6.00 -0.62 -16.35
N ASP A 70 4.91 -0.59 -17.10
CA ASP A 70 4.91 -0.05 -18.46
C ASP A 70 5.22 1.46 -18.45
N LYS A 71 5.80 1.94 -19.53
CA LYS A 71 6.13 3.37 -19.72
C LYS A 71 4.94 4.30 -19.48
N ARG A 72 3.74 3.87 -19.87
CA ARG A 72 2.49 4.64 -19.66
C ARG A 72 2.17 4.81 -18.19
N CYS A 73 2.34 3.76 -17.40
CA CYS A 73 2.17 3.80 -15.94
C CYS A 73 3.16 4.78 -15.29
N VAL A 74 4.43 4.70 -15.67
CA VAL A 74 5.48 5.60 -15.16
C VAL A 74 5.17 7.05 -15.51
N GLN A 75 4.76 7.33 -16.75
CA GLN A 75 4.40 8.68 -17.17
C GLN A 75 3.19 9.22 -16.40
N ALA A 76 2.19 8.39 -16.14
CA ALA A 76 1.03 8.77 -15.33
C ALA A 76 1.44 9.11 -13.90
N MET A 77 2.31 8.30 -13.30
CA MET A 77 2.85 8.56 -11.96
C MET A 77 3.67 9.85 -11.87
N CYS A 78 4.48 10.15 -12.90
CA CYS A 78 5.27 11.38 -12.94
C CYS A 78 4.42 12.65 -13.02
N LYS A 79 3.20 12.56 -13.54
CA LYS A 79 2.25 13.69 -13.58
C LYS A 79 1.61 13.99 -12.22
N LEU A 80 1.60 13.05 -11.32
CA LEU A 80 1.09 13.26 -9.96
C LEU A 80 2.11 14.07 -9.15
N ARG A 81 1.73 15.26 -8.71
CA ARG A 81 2.60 16.19 -7.95
C ARG A 81 2.32 16.22 -6.44
N GLU A 82 1.63 15.21 -5.94
CA GLU A 82 1.30 15.12 -4.52
C GLU A 82 2.53 14.87 -3.66
N THR A 83 2.62 15.53 -2.50
CA THR A 83 3.75 15.43 -1.57
C THR A 83 3.66 14.22 -0.64
N GLY A 84 2.46 13.84 -0.20
CA GLY A 84 2.20 12.70 0.69
C GLY A 84 1.98 11.40 -0.08
N ARG A 85 3.01 10.90 -0.78
CA ARG A 85 2.87 9.74 -1.66
C ARG A 85 2.96 8.41 -0.92
N CYS A 86 1.85 7.70 -0.81
CA CYS A 86 1.88 6.28 -0.50
C CYS A 86 1.95 5.48 -1.80
N SER A 87 3.11 4.91 -2.14
CA SER A 87 3.36 4.18 -3.41
C SER A 87 2.27 3.16 -3.70
N LYS A 88 1.90 2.34 -2.70
CA LYS A 88 0.88 1.29 -2.85
C LYS A 88 -0.49 1.83 -3.24
N SER A 89 -0.83 3.00 -2.73
CA SER A 89 -2.10 3.66 -3.01
C SER A 89 -2.14 4.23 -4.42
N ILE A 90 -1.04 4.84 -4.86
CA ILE A 90 -0.88 5.39 -6.20
C ILE A 90 -0.99 4.28 -7.23
N PHE A 91 -0.29 3.16 -7.04
CA PHE A 91 -0.39 2.01 -7.93
C PHE A 91 -1.82 1.47 -8.01
N SER A 92 -2.55 1.45 -6.88
CA SER A 92 -3.95 1.01 -6.89
C SER A 92 -4.88 1.99 -7.59
N TRP A 93 -4.61 3.28 -7.45
CA TRP A 93 -5.46 4.36 -7.97
C TRP A 93 -5.35 4.55 -9.49
N ILE A 94 -4.18 4.37 -10.08
CA ILE A 94 -3.92 4.58 -11.51
C ILE A 94 -4.77 3.67 -12.42
N GLY A 95 -5.23 2.51 -11.94
CA GLY A 95 -6.24 1.72 -12.62
C GLY A 95 -5.80 0.91 -13.84
N TYR A 96 -4.50 0.78 -14.10
CA TYR A 96 -3.96 -0.05 -15.20
C TYR A 96 -4.14 -1.55 -14.97
N ASN A 97 -4.02 -2.35 -16.04
CA ASN A 97 -4.09 -3.80 -15.96
C ASN A 97 -2.93 -4.38 -15.14
N LYS A 98 -3.28 -5.15 -14.11
CA LYS A 98 -2.31 -5.62 -13.13
C LYS A 98 -2.22 -7.13 -13.10
N LYS A 99 -1.01 -7.64 -12.91
CA LYS A 99 -0.74 -9.06 -12.73
C LYS A 99 0.11 -9.28 -11.49
N ALA A 100 -0.34 -10.17 -10.61
CA ALA A 100 0.44 -10.62 -9.47
C ALA A 100 1.27 -11.85 -9.85
N ILE A 101 2.56 -11.84 -9.51
CA ILE A 101 3.43 -13.00 -9.53
C ILE A 101 3.74 -13.38 -8.09
N TYR A 102 3.52 -14.64 -7.74
CA TYR A 102 3.69 -15.12 -6.38
C TYR A 102 5.05 -15.74 -6.19
N PHE A 103 5.78 -15.27 -5.18
CA PHE A 103 7.09 -15.80 -4.82
C PHE A 103 7.22 -16.08 -3.33
N ASP A 104 8.14 -16.94 -2.97
CA ASP A 104 8.52 -17.18 -1.59
C ASP A 104 9.70 -16.27 -1.26
N ARG A 105 9.54 -15.44 -0.21
CA ARG A 105 10.56 -14.48 0.17
C ARG A 105 11.63 -15.14 1.02
N ASP A 106 12.88 -14.97 0.65
CA ASP A 106 14.01 -15.40 1.44
C ASP A 106 14.12 -14.65 2.77
N LYS A 107 14.69 -15.31 3.78
CA LYS A 107 14.96 -14.69 5.07
C LYS A 107 15.99 -13.57 4.88
N ARG A 108 15.75 -12.46 5.58
CA ARG A 108 16.68 -11.33 5.55
C ARG A 108 18.08 -11.77 5.97
N ILE A 109 19.07 -11.53 5.11
CA ILE A 109 20.47 -11.94 5.33
C ILE A 109 21.09 -11.07 6.44
N ALA A 110 20.72 -9.77 6.53
CA ALA A 110 21.25 -8.86 7.54
C ALA A 110 20.25 -7.74 7.89
N GLY A 111 20.37 -7.19 9.09
CA GLY A 111 19.61 -6.03 9.54
C GLY A 111 18.44 -6.34 10.47
N VAL A 112 18.16 -5.38 11.36
CA VAL A 112 17.06 -5.42 12.33
C VAL A 112 15.97 -4.45 11.89
N THR A 113 14.72 -4.81 12.08
CA THR A 113 13.56 -3.95 11.77
C THR A 113 13.60 -2.68 12.63
N LYS A 114 13.80 -1.53 11.99
CA LYS A 114 13.82 -0.20 12.66
C LYS A 114 12.43 0.40 12.88
N TRP A 115 11.35 -0.33 12.57
CA TRP A 115 9.99 0.17 12.69
C TRP A 115 9.49 0.11 14.13
N ASN A 116 9.11 1.28 14.65
CA ASN A 116 8.48 1.43 15.95
C ASN A 116 6.96 1.55 15.75
N TYR A 117 6.16 1.11 16.74
CA TYR A 117 4.69 1.18 16.70
C TYR A 117 4.17 2.60 16.44
N LYS A 118 4.82 3.63 17.02
CA LYS A 118 4.47 5.03 16.77
C LYS A 118 4.55 5.37 15.27
N LYS A 119 5.66 5.05 14.62
CA LYS A 119 5.84 5.28 13.16
C LYS A 119 4.83 4.53 12.31
N LEU A 120 4.38 3.35 12.76
CA LEU A 120 3.33 2.59 12.05
C LEU A 120 1.96 3.27 12.16
N ILE A 121 1.64 3.85 13.32
CA ILE A 121 0.40 4.60 13.54
C ILE A 121 0.42 5.89 12.69
N ASP A 122 1.51 6.64 12.73
CA ASP A 122 1.68 7.86 11.93
C ASP A 122 1.51 7.55 10.43
N LEU A 123 2.18 6.51 9.93
CA LEU A 123 2.02 6.05 8.55
C LEU A 123 0.58 5.63 8.22
N ALA A 124 -0.12 5.03 9.19
CA ALA A 124 -1.51 4.62 9.01
C ALA A 124 -2.43 5.84 8.90
N ILE A 125 -2.24 6.85 9.75
CA ILE A 125 -2.99 8.10 9.71
C ILE A 125 -2.73 8.83 8.40
N ASP A 126 -1.46 8.99 8.01
CA ASP A 126 -1.09 9.62 6.74
C ASP A 126 -1.70 8.91 5.54
N GLY A 127 -1.70 7.57 5.54
CA GLY A 127 -2.32 6.79 4.47
C GLY A 127 -3.84 6.98 4.38
N ILE A 128 -4.54 7.11 5.52
CA ILE A 128 -5.99 7.33 5.55
C ILE A 128 -6.32 8.77 5.14
N THR A 129 -5.58 9.75 5.64
CA THR A 129 -5.85 11.18 5.38
C THR A 129 -5.49 11.60 3.97
N SER A 130 -4.44 11.03 3.38
CA SER A 130 -4.07 11.31 1.99
C SER A 130 -5.03 10.73 0.95
N LEU A 131 -5.76 9.66 1.30
CA LEU A 131 -6.65 8.97 0.37
C LEU A 131 -8.15 9.20 0.65
N SER A 132 -8.49 9.80 1.77
CA SER A 132 -9.88 9.97 2.17
C SER A 132 -10.11 11.29 2.88
N ILE A 133 -11.14 12.00 2.44
CA ILE A 133 -11.64 13.21 3.10
C ILE A 133 -12.50 12.85 4.34
N SER A 134 -12.87 11.58 4.51
CA SER A 134 -13.77 11.13 5.57
C SER A 134 -13.32 11.55 6.98
N PRO A 135 -12.02 11.44 7.37
CA PRO A 135 -11.58 11.90 8.68
C PRO A 135 -11.80 13.40 8.93
N LEU A 136 -11.69 14.22 7.88
CA LEU A 136 -11.89 15.67 7.96
C LEU A 136 -13.36 16.07 8.15
N ARG A 137 -14.30 15.20 7.82
CA ARG A 137 -15.74 15.45 8.04
C ARG A 137 -16.17 15.25 9.49
N TRP A 138 -15.46 14.43 10.26
CA TRP A 138 -15.80 14.15 11.65
C TRP A 138 -15.79 15.39 12.55
N PRO A 139 -14.75 16.25 12.52
CA PRO A 139 -14.78 17.51 13.28
C PRO A 139 -15.97 18.40 12.91
N ILE A 140 -16.38 18.44 11.63
CA ILE A 140 -17.54 19.21 11.18
C ILE A 140 -18.82 18.70 11.83
N TYR A 141 -19.05 17.37 11.83
CA TYR A 141 -20.22 16.79 12.47
C TYR A 141 -20.23 17.01 13.98
N ILE A 142 -19.05 16.85 14.64
CA ILE A 142 -18.92 17.08 16.08
C ILE A 142 -19.19 18.55 16.42
N SER A 143 -18.64 19.50 15.67
CA SER A 143 -18.85 20.92 15.91
C SER A 143 -20.31 21.33 15.67
N CYS A 144 -20.95 20.81 14.63
CA CYS A 144 -22.39 21.01 14.43
C CYS A 144 -23.22 20.47 15.59
N LEU A 145 -22.91 19.26 16.06
CA LEU A 145 -23.63 18.65 17.18
C LEU A 145 -23.46 19.47 18.47
N LEU A 146 -22.26 19.95 18.76
CA LEU A 146 -21.98 20.78 19.94
C LEU A 146 -22.67 22.16 19.85
N TYR A 147 -22.72 22.74 18.65
CA TYR A 147 -23.36 24.04 18.45
C TYR A 147 -24.88 23.97 18.52
N THR A 148 -25.48 22.87 18.05
CA THR A 148 -26.93 22.66 18.05
C THR A 148 -27.45 22.06 19.36
N SER A 149 -26.55 21.61 20.27
CA SER A 149 -26.96 21.16 21.60
C SER A 149 -27.45 22.33 22.42
N PRO A 150 -28.73 22.32 22.94
CA PRO A 150 -29.21 23.39 23.78
C PRO A 150 -28.34 23.49 25.04
N SER A 151 -27.84 24.70 25.28
CA SER A 151 -27.16 25.01 26.53
C SER A 151 -28.16 24.91 27.67
N PRO A 152 -27.83 24.27 28.79
CA PRO A 152 -28.73 24.24 29.97
C PRO A 152 -28.94 25.61 30.54
#